data_44ff611bd245f415a23f24d09d875dfc
#
_entry.id   44ff611bd245f415a23f24d09d875dfc
#
_cell.length_a   1.000
_cell.length_b   1.000
_cell.length_c   1.000
_cell.angle_alpha   90.00
_cell.angle_beta   90.00
_cell.angle_gamma   90.00
#
_symmetry.space_group_name_H-M   'P 1'
#
loop_
_entity.id
_entity.type
_entity.pdbx_description
1 polymer ?
#
loop_
_entity_poly.entity_id
_entity_poly.type
_entity_poly.pdbx_seq_one_letter_code
_entity_poly.pdbx_strand_id
1 'polypeptide(L)'
;GKLDELVTYLRTADMSLYAFRQIYNEVIVDVMSLCGLPDGSDSLKYYDLFSLSDCRSIDELDTILRRVCAGAIRENPREQARPLIHDLMNDMLANYADPAFTMAGLADRFNISTTRLTVEFKEHLNMTPSDYLTSLRMEHTKRLLRQTDRPIKDICAEVGYGDVSSFIRRFKQYAGATPAQYRQGAQGGDAET
;
A
#
# COMPACT_ATOMS: atom_id res chain seq x y z
N GLY A 1 -11.99 17.39 -12.40
CA GLY A 1 -10.73 17.88 -11.80
C GLY A 1 -9.75 16.73 -11.60
N LYS A 2 -8.56 16.97 -11.02
CA LYS A 2 -7.53 15.92 -10.83
C LYS A 2 -8.01 14.69 -10.05
N LEU A 3 -8.95 14.87 -9.12
CA LEU A 3 -9.56 13.75 -8.41
C LEU A 3 -10.38 12.86 -9.35
N ASP A 4 -11.12 13.45 -10.30
CA ASP A 4 -11.91 12.70 -11.26
C ASP A 4 -11.01 11.94 -12.25
N GLU A 5 -9.87 12.52 -12.63
CA GLU A 5 -8.84 11.86 -13.45
C GLU A 5 -8.24 10.66 -12.72
N LEU A 6 -7.91 10.82 -11.43
CA LEU A 6 -7.40 9.74 -10.58
C LEU A 6 -8.41 8.59 -10.45
N VAL A 7 -9.66 8.90 -10.13
CA VAL A 7 -10.73 7.90 -9.99
C VAL A 7 -10.98 7.18 -11.32
N THR A 8 -10.95 7.90 -12.43
CA THR A 8 -11.08 7.31 -13.77
C THR A 8 -9.91 6.38 -14.08
N TYR A 9 -8.69 6.80 -13.77
CA TYR A 9 -7.49 5.95 -13.93
C TYR A 9 -7.60 4.67 -13.08
N LEU A 10 -8.03 4.80 -11.81
CA LEU A 10 -8.20 3.66 -10.91
C LEU A 10 -9.27 2.68 -11.40
N ARG A 11 -10.32 3.16 -12.07
CA ARG A 11 -11.37 2.32 -12.67
C ARG A 11 -10.90 1.54 -13.89
N THR A 12 -9.96 2.08 -14.65
CA THR A 12 -9.43 1.45 -15.87
C THR A 12 -8.21 0.57 -15.60
N ALA A 13 -7.56 0.75 -14.46
CA ALA A 13 -6.41 -0.04 -14.08
C ALA A 13 -6.86 -1.39 -13.52
N ASP A 14 -6.41 -2.48 -14.13
CA ASP A 14 -6.58 -3.85 -13.60
C ASP A 14 -5.68 -4.04 -12.38
N MET A 15 -6.13 -3.50 -11.24
CA MET A 15 -5.38 -3.52 -9.99
C MET A 15 -6.00 -4.51 -9.01
N SER A 16 -5.12 -5.23 -8.28
CA SER A 16 -5.59 -6.00 -7.13
C SER A 16 -6.16 -5.06 -6.06
N LEU A 17 -7.12 -5.55 -5.29
CA LEU A 17 -7.70 -4.83 -4.14
C LEU A 17 -6.62 -4.33 -3.16
N TYR A 18 -5.47 -5.01 -3.12
CA TYR A 18 -4.34 -4.63 -2.30
C TYR A 18 -3.56 -3.43 -2.86
N ALA A 19 -3.23 -3.43 -4.16
CA ALA A 19 -2.58 -2.29 -4.82
C ALA A 19 -3.46 -1.04 -4.74
N PHE A 20 -4.76 -1.24 -4.88
CA PHE A 20 -5.77 -0.21 -4.69
C PHE A 20 -5.72 0.39 -3.27
N ARG A 21 -5.68 -0.44 -2.22
CA ARG A 21 -5.55 0.00 -0.83
C ARG A 21 -4.26 0.78 -0.57
N GLN A 22 -3.16 0.41 -1.21
CA GLN A 22 -1.87 1.10 -1.13
C GLN A 22 -1.96 2.53 -1.67
N ILE A 23 -2.44 2.67 -2.91
CA ILE A 23 -2.60 3.99 -3.56
C ILE A 23 -3.59 4.85 -2.76
N TYR A 24 -4.66 4.24 -2.29
CA TYR A 24 -5.65 4.90 -1.45
C TYR A 24 -5.05 5.48 -0.17
N ASN A 25 -4.27 4.68 0.57
CA ASN A 25 -3.60 5.14 1.77
C ASN A 25 -2.66 6.31 1.48
N GLU A 26 -1.86 6.21 0.43
CA GLU A 26 -0.92 7.25 0.03
C GLU A 26 -1.66 8.56 -0.33
N VAL A 27 -2.70 8.46 -1.15
CA VAL A 27 -3.51 9.62 -1.56
C VAL A 27 -4.24 10.25 -0.38
N ILE A 28 -4.85 9.45 0.51
CA ILE A 28 -5.52 10.01 1.71
C ILE A 28 -4.53 10.68 2.65
N VAL A 29 -3.38 10.05 2.89
CA VAL A 29 -2.32 10.63 3.71
C VAL A 29 -1.86 11.97 3.16
N ASP A 30 -1.61 12.04 1.86
CA ASP A 30 -1.19 13.28 1.19
C ASP A 30 -2.28 14.35 1.25
N VAL A 31 -3.53 13.99 0.98
CA VAL A 31 -4.67 14.92 1.07
C VAL A 31 -4.84 15.42 2.52
N MET A 32 -4.78 14.54 3.51
CA MET A 32 -4.89 14.93 4.92
C MET A 32 -3.71 15.81 5.36
N SER A 33 -2.50 15.49 4.92
CA SER A 33 -1.29 16.30 5.18
C SER A 33 -1.39 17.70 4.56
N LEU A 34 -1.89 17.80 3.33
CA LEU A 34 -2.08 19.08 2.64
C LEU A 34 -3.20 19.92 3.24
N CYS A 35 -4.20 19.26 3.81
CA CYS A 35 -5.38 19.93 4.36
C CYS A 35 -5.26 20.29 5.83
N GLY A 36 -4.17 19.92 6.52
CA GLY A 36 -3.90 20.29 7.91
C GLY A 36 -5.02 19.89 8.88
N LEU A 37 -5.58 18.68 8.72
CA LEU A 37 -6.74 18.25 9.51
C LEU A 37 -6.41 18.04 11.00
N PRO A 38 -7.30 18.41 11.92
CA PRO A 38 -7.00 18.55 13.33
C PRO A 38 -6.82 17.23 14.08
N ASP A 39 -6.06 17.37 15.17
CA ASP A 39 -5.66 16.34 16.10
C ASP A 39 -6.84 15.66 16.82
N GLY A 40 -6.77 14.33 16.87
CA GLY A 40 -7.15 13.45 17.97
C GLY A 40 -8.54 13.46 18.58
N SER A 41 -9.33 14.51 18.50
CA SER A 41 -10.65 14.55 19.16
C SER A 41 -11.80 13.96 18.32
N ASP A 42 -11.60 13.80 17.02
CA ASP A 42 -12.52 13.15 16.08
C ASP A 42 -11.91 11.85 15.49
N SER A 43 -11.02 11.21 16.25
CA SER A 43 -10.32 9.96 15.85
C SER A 43 -11.26 8.88 15.31
N LEU A 44 -12.47 8.77 15.82
CA LEU A 44 -13.47 7.82 15.36
C LEU A 44 -13.88 8.04 13.90
N LYS A 45 -13.97 9.29 13.43
CA LYS A 45 -14.30 9.60 12.03
C LYS A 45 -13.14 9.27 11.07
N TYR A 46 -11.90 9.40 11.56
CA TYR A 46 -10.71 9.06 10.78
C TYR A 46 -10.44 7.56 10.79
N TYR A 47 -10.76 6.86 11.87
CA TYR A 47 -10.73 5.39 11.93
C TYR A 47 -11.66 4.76 10.89
N ASP A 48 -12.84 5.32 10.64
CA ASP A 48 -13.72 4.88 9.55
C ASP A 48 -13.10 5.10 8.16
N LEU A 49 -12.28 6.12 7.99
CA LEU A 49 -11.53 6.37 6.75
C LEU A 49 -10.36 5.42 6.56
N PHE A 50 -9.71 5.01 7.64
CA PHE A 50 -8.60 4.04 7.63
C PHE A 50 -9.06 2.58 7.76
N SER A 51 -10.31 2.34 8.09
CA SER A 51 -10.92 1.00 8.12
C SER A 51 -11.10 0.45 6.70
N LEU A 52 -9.95 0.28 6.02
CA LEU A 52 -9.85 -0.26 4.66
C LEU A 52 -10.31 -1.71 4.54
N SER A 53 -10.58 -2.38 5.66
CA SER A 53 -11.14 -3.72 5.68
C SER A 53 -12.50 -3.79 4.98
N ASP A 54 -13.24 -2.68 4.94
CA ASP A 54 -14.59 -2.63 4.41
C ASP A 54 -14.70 -1.98 3.02
N CYS A 55 -13.68 -1.28 2.52
CA CYS A 55 -13.69 -0.70 1.18
C CYS A 55 -13.60 -1.81 0.12
N ARG A 56 -14.71 -2.09 -0.55
CA ARG A 56 -14.86 -3.20 -1.50
C ARG A 56 -14.95 -2.74 -2.95
N SER A 57 -15.08 -1.43 -3.19
CA SER A 57 -15.24 -0.89 -4.54
C SER A 57 -14.59 0.48 -4.72
N ILE A 58 -14.30 0.82 -5.98
CA ILE A 58 -13.79 2.14 -6.37
C ILE A 58 -14.82 3.24 -6.09
N ASP A 59 -16.11 2.93 -6.13
CA ASP A 59 -17.18 3.90 -5.87
C ASP A 59 -17.27 4.27 -4.39
N GLU A 60 -17.03 3.31 -3.50
CA GLU A 60 -16.87 3.59 -2.06
C GLU A 60 -15.67 4.49 -1.80
N LEU A 61 -14.54 4.23 -2.48
CA LEU A 61 -13.36 5.07 -2.41
C LEU A 61 -13.64 6.51 -2.88
N ASP A 62 -14.24 6.68 -4.05
CA ASP A 62 -14.59 8.00 -4.58
C ASP A 62 -15.44 8.79 -3.58
N THR A 63 -16.42 8.11 -2.97
CA THR A 63 -17.29 8.70 -1.94
C THR A 63 -16.50 9.16 -0.72
N ILE A 64 -15.56 8.34 -0.24
CA ILE A 64 -14.73 8.65 0.91
C ILE A 64 -13.77 9.80 0.59
N LEU A 65 -13.08 9.76 -0.55
CA LEU A 65 -12.16 10.81 -1.01
C LEU A 65 -12.89 12.17 -1.12
N ARG A 66 -14.07 12.19 -1.72
CA ARG A 66 -14.86 13.43 -1.84
C ARG A 66 -15.28 13.98 -0.49
N ARG A 67 -15.63 13.11 0.46
CA ARG A 67 -15.98 13.51 1.83
C ARG A 67 -14.78 14.10 2.56
N VAL A 68 -13.60 13.48 2.46
CA VAL A 68 -12.35 13.97 3.05
C VAL A 68 -11.97 15.32 2.46
N CYS A 69 -11.95 15.42 1.12
CA CYS A 69 -11.63 16.68 0.45
C CYS A 69 -12.63 17.80 0.79
N ALA A 70 -13.91 17.48 0.90
CA ALA A 70 -14.93 18.46 1.29
C ALA A 70 -14.82 18.94 2.75
N GLY A 71 -14.39 18.04 3.65
CA GLY A 71 -14.08 18.38 5.06
C GLY A 71 -12.85 19.25 5.17
N ALA A 72 -11.81 18.91 4.43
CA ALA A 72 -10.52 19.59 4.42
C ALA A 72 -10.59 21.06 3.92
N ILE A 73 -11.49 21.37 3.00
CA ILE A 73 -11.68 22.73 2.49
C ILE A 73 -12.30 23.66 3.55
N ARG A 74 -12.92 23.12 4.59
CA ARG A 74 -13.64 23.88 5.61
C ARG A 74 -12.83 24.27 6.85
N GLU A 75 -11.66 23.67 7.05
CA GLU A 75 -10.88 23.88 8.27
C GLU A 75 -9.46 24.33 7.96
N ASN A 76 -9.02 25.41 8.62
CA ASN A 76 -7.76 26.13 8.42
C ASN A 76 -6.56 25.31 8.98
N PRO A 77 -5.42 25.21 8.27
CA PRO A 77 -4.33 24.31 8.65
C PRO A 77 -3.52 24.87 9.84
N ARG A 78 -3.46 24.11 10.93
CA ARG A 78 -2.37 24.20 11.90
C ARG A 78 -1.50 22.96 11.77
N GLU A 79 -0.18 23.18 11.76
CA GLU A 79 0.82 22.11 11.77
C GLU A 79 0.48 21.05 12.82
N GLN A 80 0.08 19.89 12.36
CA GLN A 80 -0.16 18.76 13.24
C GLN A 80 0.76 17.60 12.86
N ALA A 81 1.31 16.97 13.89
CA ALA A 81 2.20 15.85 13.76
C ALA A 81 1.53 14.73 12.94
N ARG A 82 2.16 14.32 11.85
CA ARG A 82 1.73 13.11 11.08
C ARG A 82 1.62 11.93 12.03
N PRO A 83 0.55 11.12 11.95
CA PRO A 83 0.50 9.86 12.69
C PRO A 83 1.71 9.00 12.40
N LEU A 84 2.27 8.39 13.43
CA LEU A 84 3.48 7.56 13.34
C LEU A 84 3.39 6.48 12.25
N ILE A 85 2.21 5.90 12.06
CA ILE A 85 1.99 4.85 11.05
C ILE A 85 2.33 5.33 9.63
N HIS A 86 2.10 6.60 9.29
CA HIS A 86 2.42 7.14 7.98
C HIS A 86 3.91 7.18 7.72
N ASP A 87 4.67 7.64 8.71
CA ASP A 87 6.13 7.70 8.58
C ASP A 87 6.73 6.30 8.50
N LEU A 88 6.18 5.35 9.25
CA LEU A 88 6.54 3.94 9.17
C LEU A 88 6.26 3.35 7.78
N MET A 89 5.08 3.62 7.23
CA MET A 89 4.70 3.17 5.89
C MET A 89 5.58 3.78 4.80
N ASN A 90 5.86 5.08 4.88
CA ASN A 90 6.73 5.79 3.92
C ASN A 90 8.15 5.24 3.95
N ASP A 91 8.70 4.98 5.15
CA ASP A 91 10.02 4.38 5.26
C ASP A 91 10.06 2.95 4.67
N MET A 92 9.02 2.15 4.92
CA MET A 92 8.90 0.83 4.31
C MET A 92 8.76 0.91 2.80
N LEU A 93 7.98 1.85 2.28
CA LEU A 93 7.81 2.06 0.84
C LEU A 93 9.11 2.49 0.16
N ALA A 94 9.90 3.33 0.82
CA ALA A 94 11.19 3.76 0.30
C ALA A 94 12.25 2.66 0.32
N ASN A 95 12.15 1.69 1.25
CA ASN A 95 13.21 0.73 1.53
C ASN A 95 12.80 -0.74 1.35
N TYR A 96 11.59 -1.06 0.88
CA TYR A 96 11.10 -2.45 0.77
C TYR A 96 11.99 -3.35 -0.10
N ALA A 97 12.68 -2.76 -1.07
CA ALA A 97 13.57 -3.48 -1.99
C ALA A 97 14.93 -3.85 -1.38
N ASP A 98 15.28 -3.29 -0.23
CA ASP A 98 16.51 -3.65 0.48
C ASP A 98 16.38 -5.04 1.12
N PRO A 99 17.23 -6.03 0.76
CA PRO A 99 17.22 -7.34 1.39
C PRO A 99 17.57 -7.30 2.88
N ALA A 100 18.31 -6.27 3.33
CA ALA A 100 18.70 -6.07 4.73
C ALA A 100 17.62 -5.36 5.56
N PHE A 101 16.51 -4.96 4.95
CA PHE A 101 15.43 -4.30 5.67
C PHE A 101 14.78 -5.22 6.70
N THR A 102 14.82 -4.82 7.97
CA THR A 102 14.25 -5.61 9.08
C THR A 102 13.25 -4.80 9.90
N MET A 103 12.30 -5.48 10.53
CA MET A 103 11.33 -4.84 11.43
C MET A 103 12.01 -4.23 12.67
N ALA A 104 13.09 -4.84 13.14
CA ALA A 104 13.89 -4.29 14.24
C ALA A 104 14.56 -2.98 13.80
N GLY A 105 15.22 -2.97 12.64
CA GLY A 105 15.83 -1.77 12.10
C GLY A 105 14.84 -0.64 11.82
N LEU A 106 13.61 -0.96 11.38
CA LEU A 106 12.54 0.01 11.26
C LEU A 106 12.16 0.59 12.63
N ALA A 107 11.91 -0.27 13.62
CA ALA A 107 11.57 0.17 14.97
C ALA A 107 12.66 1.04 15.61
N ASP A 108 13.94 0.68 15.41
CA ASP A 108 15.09 1.44 15.90
C ASP A 108 15.17 2.85 15.27
N ARG A 109 14.92 2.97 13.95
CA ARG A 109 14.91 4.28 13.25
C ARG A 109 13.87 5.25 13.82
N PHE A 110 12.73 4.71 14.24
CA PHE A 110 11.64 5.50 14.82
C PHE A 110 11.67 5.56 16.36
N ASN A 111 12.71 5.01 16.97
CA ASN A 111 12.88 4.97 18.44
C ASN A 111 11.66 4.37 19.17
N ILE A 112 11.10 3.29 18.62
CA ILE A 112 10.00 2.53 19.19
C ILE A 112 10.37 1.05 19.36
N SER A 113 9.61 0.33 20.19
CA SER A 113 9.76 -1.12 20.27
C SER A 113 9.10 -1.84 19.08
N THR A 114 9.56 -3.04 18.74
CA THR A 114 8.92 -3.91 17.74
C THR A 114 7.48 -4.27 18.12
N THR A 115 7.18 -4.31 19.41
CA THR A 115 5.81 -4.48 19.91
C THR A 115 4.94 -3.27 19.54
N ARG A 116 5.44 -2.04 19.78
CA ARG A 116 4.72 -0.81 19.40
C ARG A 116 4.53 -0.73 17.88
N LEU A 117 5.55 -1.07 17.09
CA LEU A 117 5.45 -1.18 15.64
C LEU A 117 4.32 -2.12 15.23
N THR A 118 4.21 -3.29 15.85
CA THR A 118 3.15 -4.26 15.55
C THR A 118 1.76 -3.73 15.92
N VAL A 119 1.64 -3.04 17.05
CA VAL A 119 0.38 -2.42 17.47
C VAL A 119 -0.06 -1.37 16.47
N GLU A 120 0.83 -0.43 16.07
CA GLU A 120 0.53 0.60 15.07
C GLU A 120 -0.04 0.00 13.78
N PHE A 121 0.62 -1.04 13.24
CA PHE A 121 0.15 -1.70 12.02
C PHE A 121 -1.17 -2.46 12.22
N LYS A 122 -1.36 -3.11 13.37
CA LYS A 122 -2.61 -3.82 13.67
C LYS A 122 -3.79 -2.87 13.85
N GLU A 123 -3.60 -1.78 14.57
CA GLU A 123 -4.64 -0.80 14.84
C GLU A 123 -5.06 -0.04 13.58
N HIS A 124 -4.10 0.35 12.74
CA HIS A 124 -4.38 1.19 11.56
C HIS A 124 -4.63 0.41 10.27
N LEU A 125 -4.05 -0.78 10.10
CA LEU A 125 -4.10 -1.53 8.84
C LEU A 125 -4.64 -2.96 9.00
N ASN A 126 -4.97 -3.37 10.23
CA ASN A 126 -5.42 -4.73 10.55
C ASN A 126 -4.47 -5.85 10.05
N MET A 127 -3.18 -5.53 9.89
CA MET A 127 -2.15 -6.47 9.43
C MET A 127 -0.86 -6.31 10.23
N THR A 128 0.07 -7.25 10.08
CA THR A 128 1.39 -7.10 10.68
C THR A 128 2.31 -6.26 9.79
N PRO A 129 3.36 -5.59 10.35
CA PRO A 129 4.38 -4.92 9.55
C PRO A 129 5.06 -5.84 8.52
N SER A 130 5.26 -7.10 8.88
CA SER A 130 5.86 -8.11 7.98
C SER A 130 4.94 -8.49 6.82
N ASP A 131 3.62 -8.56 7.07
CA ASP A 131 2.63 -8.79 6.02
C ASP A 131 2.56 -7.59 5.09
N TYR A 132 2.63 -6.37 5.64
CA TYR A 132 2.69 -5.14 4.87
C TYR A 132 3.92 -5.10 3.96
N LEU A 133 5.12 -5.40 4.47
CA LEU A 133 6.34 -5.50 3.65
C LEU A 133 6.21 -6.56 2.56
N THR A 134 5.67 -7.73 2.92
CA THR A 134 5.46 -8.81 1.95
C THR A 134 4.57 -8.36 0.81
N SER A 135 3.49 -7.68 1.11
CA SER A 135 2.55 -7.21 0.11
C SER A 135 3.13 -6.13 -0.79
N LEU A 136 3.92 -5.18 -0.27
CA LEU A 136 4.67 -4.21 -1.08
C LEU A 136 5.54 -4.92 -2.12
N ARG A 137 6.33 -5.90 -1.69
CA ARG A 137 7.20 -6.69 -2.55
C ARG A 137 6.43 -7.49 -3.61
N MET A 138 5.30 -8.09 -3.21
CA MET A 138 4.50 -8.92 -4.11
C MET A 138 3.74 -8.09 -5.16
N GLU A 139 3.22 -6.93 -4.79
CA GLU A 139 2.57 -6.05 -5.77
C GLU A 139 3.58 -5.46 -6.77
N HIS A 140 4.78 -5.09 -6.32
CA HIS A 140 5.83 -4.71 -7.25
C HIS A 140 6.19 -5.87 -8.19
N THR A 141 6.30 -7.08 -7.65
CA THR A 141 6.52 -8.29 -8.45
C THR A 141 5.46 -8.46 -9.54
N LYS A 142 4.19 -8.36 -9.21
CA LYS A 142 3.08 -8.43 -10.18
C LYS A 142 3.23 -7.41 -11.30
N ARG A 143 3.59 -6.17 -10.94
CA ARG A 143 3.82 -5.10 -11.91
C ARG A 143 4.95 -5.45 -12.87
N LEU A 144 6.12 -5.88 -12.35
CA LEU A 144 7.26 -6.28 -13.17
C LEU A 144 6.96 -7.48 -14.06
N LEU A 145 6.21 -8.45 -13.56
CA LEU A 145 5.82 -9.63 -14.34
C LEU A 145 4.88 -9.30 -15.50
N ARG A 146 4.03 -8.30 -15.37
CA ARG A 146 3.12 -7.82 -16.43
C ARG A 146 3.82 -6.93 -17.44
N GLN A 147 4.73 -6.08 -16.97
CA GLN A 147 5.32 -5.01 -17.79
C GLN A 147 6.67 -5.39 -18.42
N THR A 148 7.28 -6.51 -18.02
CA THR A 148 8.62 -6.87 -18.47
C THR A 148 8.78 -8.37 -18.66
N ASP A 149 9.72 -8.75 -19.56
CA ASP A 149 10.15 -10.15 -19.76
C ASP A 149 11.38 -10.53 -18.94
N ARG A 150 11.70 -9.74 -17.92
CA ARG A 150 12.89 -9.95 -17.07
C ARG A 150 12.87 -11.32 -16.43
N PRO A 151 14.04 -11.98 -16.25
CA PRO A 151 14.15 -13.25 -15.55
C PRO A 151 13.57 -13.17 -14.14
N ILE A 152 12.89 -14.23 -13.70
CA ILE A 152 12.29 -14.32 -12.36
C ILE A 152 13.34 -14.09 -11.26
N LYS A 153 14.58 -14.55 -11.48
CA LYS A 153 15.70 -14.36 -10.56
C LYS A 153 16.02 -12.87 -10.35
N ASP A 154 15.99 -12.09 -11.43
CA ASP A 154 16.31 -10.66 -11.38
C ASP A 154 15.19 -9.88 -10.70
N ILE A 155 13.93 -10.22 -10.98
CA ILE A 155 12.77 -9.66 -10.27
C ILE A 155 12.84 -9.98 -8.77
N CYS A 156 13.18 -11.23 -8.42
CA CYS A 156 13.37 -11.66 -7.04
C CYS A 156 14.36 -10.77 -6.29
N ALA A 157 15.53 -10.53 -6.89
CA ALA A 157 16.57 -9.67 -6.31
C ALA A 157 16.11 -8.21 -6.19
N GLU A 158 15.46 -7.68 -7.23
CA GLU A 158 14.98 -6.29 -7.26
C GLU A 158 13.94 -5.99 -6.19
N VAL A 159 13.07 -6.93 -5.88
CA VAL A 159 12.05 -6.76 -4.84
C VAL A 159 12.54 -7.13 -3.43
N GLY A 160 13.84 -7.33 -3.23
CA GLY A 160 14.46 -7.52 -1.93
C GLY A 160 14.43 -8.94 -1.38
N TYR A 161 14.33 -9.97 -2.24
CA TYR A 161 14.48 -11.37 -1.83
C TYR A 161 15.84 -11.91 -2.20
N GLY A 162 16.54 -12.50 -1.23
CA GLY A 162 17.83 -13.16 -1.44
C GLY A 162 17.73 -14.60 -1.96
N ASP A 163 16.58 -15.26 -1.79
CA ASP A 163 16.36 -16.65 -2.18
C ASP A 163 15.14 -16.81 -3.10
N VAL A 164 15.39 -17.31 -4.30
CA VAL A 164 14.38 -17.48 -5.36
C VAL A 164 13.30 -18.48 -4.97
N SER A 165 13.66 -19.56 -4.24
CA SER A 165 12.70 -20.60 -3.86
C SER A 165 11.68 -20.07 -2.85
N SER A 166 12.16 -19.33 -1.84
CA SER A 166 11.30 -18.64 -0.85
C SER A 166 10.43 -17.58 -1.51
N PHE A 167 10.99 -16.83 -2.45
CA PHE A 167 10.25 -15.83 -3.24
C PHE A 167 9.10 -16.48 -4.03
N ILE A 168 9.36 -17.53 -4.81
CA ILE A 168 8.33 -18.23 -5.61
C ILE A 168 7.22 -18.78 -4.71
N ARG A 169 7.56 -19.37 -3.56
CA ARG A 169 6.60 -19.89 -2.61
C ARG A 169 5.72 -18.78 -2.04
N ARG A 170 6.31 -17.66 -1.63
CA ARG A 170 5.59 -16.48 -1.11
C ARG A 170 4.69 -15.86 -2.15
N PHE A 171 5.19 -15.69 -3.36
CA PHE A 171 4.40 -15.16 -4.47
C PHE A 171 3.19 -16.05 -4.77
N LYS A 172 3.39 -17.38 -4.82
CA LYS A 172 2.29 -18.33 -5.03
C LYS A 172 1.24 -18.26 -3.92
N GLN A 173 1.66 -18.11 -2.65
CA GLN A 173 0.73 -17.92 -1.54
C GLN A 173 -0.08 -16.63 -1.67
N TYR A 174 0.56 -15.56 -2.15
CA TYR A 174 -0.03 -14.24 -2.29
C TYR A 174 -0.94 -14.11 -3.51
N ALA A 175 -0.50 -14.59 -4.66
CA ALA A 175 -1.15 -14.40 -5.95
C ALA A 175 -1.94 -15.63 -6.46
N GLY A 176 -1.89 -16.77 -5.75
CA GLY A 176 -2.55 -18.03 -6.15
C GLY A 176 -1.82 -18.82 -7.24
N ALA A 177 -0.82 -18.22 -7.92
CA ALA A 177 -0.07 -18.82 -9.02
C ALA A 177 1.43 -18.54 -8.86
N THR A 178 2.28 -19.35 -9.48
CA THR A 178 3.72 -19.06 -9.52
C THR A 178 4.00 -17.80 -10.37
N PRO A 179 5.15 -17.11 -10.16
CA PRO A 179 5.50 -15.94 -10.98
C PRO A 179 5.48 -16.23 -12.50
N ALA A 180 5.94 -17.42 -12.92
CA ALA A 180 5.93 -17.81 -14.32
C ALA A 180 4.49 -17.99 -14.86
N GLN A 181 3.64 -18.69 -14.12
CA GLN A 181 2.22 -18.85 -14.46
C GLN A 181 1.47 -17.52 -14.49
N TYR A 182 1.76 -16.64 -13.53
CA TYR A 182 1.15 -15.30 -13.46
C TYR A 182 1.51 -14.46 -14.69
N ARG A 183 2.78 -14.49 -15.13
CA ARG A 183 3.23 -13.81 -16.35
C ARG A 183 2.50 -14.34 -17.59
N GLN A 184 2.42 -15.66 -17.75
CA GLN A 184 1.73 -16.28 -18.89
C GLN A 184 0.25 -15.91 -18.93
N GLY A 185 -0.43 -15.90 -17.80
CA GLY A 185 -1.84 -15.52 -17.72
C GLY A 185 -2.08 -14.03 -18.05
N ALA A 186 -1.15 -13.16 -17.63
CA ALA A 186 -1.24 -11.73 -17.93
C ALA A 186 -0.97 -11.41 -19.42
N GLN A 187 -0.08 -12.14 -20.07
CA GLN A 187 0.22 -11.96 -21.50
C GLN A 187 -0.77 -12.67 -22.44
N GLY A 188 -1.46 -13.71 -21.96
CA GLY A 188 -2.47 -14.43 -22.75
C GLY A 188 -3.85 -13.77 -22.77
N GLY A 189 -4.15 -12.85 -21.83
CA GLY A 189 -5.41 -12.13 -21.76
C GLY A 189 -5.57 -11.01 -22.80
N ASP A 190 -4.47 -10.53 -23.36
CA ASP A 190 -4.47 -9.45 -24.38
C ASP A 190 -4.57 -9.98 -25.83
N ALA A 191 -4.65 -11.29 -26.03
CA ALA A 191 -4.67 -11.92 -27.34
C ALA A 191 -6.08 -12.32 -27.84
N GLU A 192 -7.13 -12.10 -27.04
CA GLU A 192 -8.53 -12.44 -27.38
C GLU A 192 -9.47 -11.22 -27.28
N THR A 193 -9.11 -10.09 -27.94
CA THR A 193 -10.11 -9.04 -28.19
C THR A 193 -9.97 -8.48 -29.58
#